data_8fadf1615051b4b2507f28a0bb4e20c4
#
_entry.id   8fadf1615051b4b2507f28a0bb4e20c4
#
_cell.length_a   1.000
_cell.length_b   1.000
_cell.length_c   1.000
_cell.angle_alpha   90.00
_cell.angle_beta   90.00
_cell.angle_gamma   90.00
#
_symmetry.space_group_name_H-M   'P 1'
#
loop_
_entity.id
_entity.type
_entity.pdbx_description
1 polymer ?
#
loop_
_entity_poly.entity_id
_entity_poly.type
_entity_poly.pdbx_seq_one_letter_code
_entity_poly.pdbx_strand_id
1 'polypeptide(L)'
;MDPAGFCAQTRVLIVAGKGGVGKTTVTAALARMAAKAGLTTLIVEVEGKSGLGSAFGRTQALSYEEVTLAPGGGPDGAADIRARTLTPDDALIEYLHDHGMKRISKRLASSGAIDVVATAAPGIKDILVLGKVKSLERSNTADLIILDAPAAGHAVTFLMSAHGLLDAVRVGPIRSQAQEVIDLLTDAKRCQILLVTLPEETPVNEVVETAYKLEDRVGVSLAGVVVNGLYPELEHLDADPGSEPEADALRAAAAFRQARQDLQREQVTRLAEALPLPQVHLPFLFTTEVGPAEVDQLAEAFAGSIAALPDPAVHA
;
A
#
# COMPACT_ATOMS: atom_id res chain seq x y z
N MET A 1 -10.80 -3.65 17.54
CA MET A 1 -11.29 -4.02 16.18
C MET A 1 -10.64 -5.33 15.77
N ASP A 2 -11.33 -6.26 15.08
CA ASP A 2 -10.69 -7.48 14.59
C ASP A 2 -10.08 -7.26 13.19
N PRO A 3 -9.03 -8.03 12.80
CA PRO A 3 -8.37 -7.87 11.50
C PRO A 3 -9.29 -8.11 10.28
N ALA A 4 -10.23 -9.05 10.37
CA ALA A 4 -11.19 -9.29 9.29
C ALA A 4 -12.13 -8.09 9.12
N GLY A 5 -12.64 -7.55 10.23
CA GLY A 5 -13.46 -6.34 10.24
C GLY A 5 -12.73 -5.11 9.70
N PHE A 6 -11.42 -4.97 9.99
CA PHE A 6 -10.60 -3.90 9.42
C PHE A 6 -10.50 -4.02 7.89
N CYS A 7 -10.18 -5.20 7.39
CA CYS A 7 -10.05 -5.44 5.95
C CYS A 7 -11.37 -5.42 5.19
N ALA A 8 -12.49 -5.71 5.86
CA ALA A 8 -13.82 -5.71 5.25
C ALA A 8 -14.48 -4.32 5.15
N GLN A 9 -13.84 -3.26 5.66
CA GLN A 9 -14.38 -1.89 5.57
C GLN A 9 -14.40 -1.37 4.14
N THR A 10 -13.56 -1.91 3.26
CA THR A 10 -13.45 -1.47 1.88
C THR A 10 -13.08 -2.64 0.96
N ARG A 11 -13.34 -2.49 -0.33
CA ARG A 11 -12.99 -3.49 -1.36
C ARG A 11 -11.57 -3.30 -1.89
N VAL A 12 -11.12 -2.04 -1.96
CA VAL A 12 -9.79 -1.66 -2.45
C VAL A 12 -9.07 -0.87 -1.36
N LEU A 13 -7.91 -1.33 -0.96
CA LEU A 13 -7.05 -0.61 -0.02
C LEU A 13 -5.77 -0.21 -0.73
N ILE A 14 -5.58 1.10 -0.91
CA ILE A 14 -4.40 1.66 -1.56
C ILE A 14 -3.33 1.93 -0.51
N VAL A 15 -2.17 1.27 -0.62
CA VAL A 15 -1.03 1.50 0.27
C VAL A 15 -0.18 2.62 -0.31
N ALA A 16 -0.17 3.77 0.35
CA ALA A 16 0.52 4.97 -0.12
C ALA A 16 1.52 5.50 0.93
N GLY A 17 2.59 6.12 0.48
CA GLY A 17 3.63 6.67 1.33
C GLY A 17 4.87 7.04 0.53
N LYS A 18 5.82 7.74 1.14
CA LYS A 18 7.09 8.15 0.50
C LYS A 18 7.90 6.96 -0.02
N GLY A 19 8.87 7.24 -0.89
CA GLY A 19 9.88 6.25 -1.29
C GLY A 19 10.71 5.79 -0.07
N GLY A 20 10.91 4.48 0.06
CA GLY A 20 11.75 3.91 1.12
C GLY A 20 11.09 3.64 2.47
N VAL A 21 9.81 4.03 2.68
CA VAL A 21 9.12 3.76 3.96
C VAL A 21 8.64 2.32 4.15
N GLY A 22 8.87 1.44 3.16
CA GLY A 22 8.51 0.03 3.24
C GLY A 22 7.09 -0.31 2.78
N LYS A 23 6.48 0.46 1.87
CA LYS A 23 5.13 0.19 1.33
C LYS A 23 4.93 -1.25 0.87
N THR A 24 5.83 -1.76 0.04
CA THR A 24 5.75 -3.13 -0.50
C THR A 24 5.80 -4.19 0.61
N THR A 25 6.63 -3.98 1.63
CA THR A 25 6.69 -4.85 2.82
C THR A 25 5.39 -4.79 3.61
N VAL A 26 4.85 -3.58 3.83
CA VAL A 26 3.55 -3.38 4.49
C VAL A 26 2.42 -4.01 3.67
N THR A 27 2.44 -3.87 2.35
CA THR A 27 1.49 -4.52 1.43
C THR A 27 1.52 -6.05 1.58
N ALA A 28 2.72 -6.65 1.63
CA ALA A 28 2.87 -8.09 1.82
C ALA A 28 2.33 -8.56 3.19
N ALA A 29 2.69 -7.83 4.27
CA ALA A 29 2.22 -8.13 5.63
C ALA A 29 0.69 -7.99 5.76
N LEU A 30 0.12 -6.92 5.20
CA LEU A 30 -1.32 -6.69 5.17
C LEU A 30 -2.06 -7.81 4.43
N ALA A 31 -1.57 -8.20 3.24
CA ALA A 31 -2.16 -9.28 2.47
C ALA A 31 -2.11 -10.61 3.23
N ARG A 32 -0.99 -10.90 3.90
CA ARG A 32 -0.82 -12.11 4.71
C ARG A 32 -1.75 -12.11 5.92
N MET A 33 -1.89 -10.98 6.60
CA MET A 33 -2.84 -10.80 7.70
C MET A 33 -4.28 -11.00 7.22
N ALA A 34 -4.69 -10.39 6.11
CA ALA A 34 -6.03 -10.52 5.55
C ALA A 34 -6.33 -11.97 5.16
N ALA A 35 -5.37 -12.67 4.55
CA ALA A 35 -5.50 -14.09 4.21
C ALA A 35 -5.63 -14.98 5.46
N LYS A 36 -4.85 -14.73 6.53
CA LYS A 36 -5.00 -15.41 7.83
C LYS A 36 -6.37 -15.12 8.47
N ALA A 37 -6.97 -13.97 8.19
CA ALA A 37 -8.33 -13.63 8.61
C ALA A 37 -9.44 -14.22 7.69
N GLY A 38 -9.07 -15.04 6.70
CA GLY A 38 -9.99 -15.77 5.82
C GLY A 38 -10.40 -15.02 4.54
N LEU A 39 -9.77 -13.89 4.21
CA LEU A 39 -10.10 -13.07 3.05
C LEU A 39 -9.18 -13.41 1.86
N THR A 40 -9.79 -13.80 0.72
CA THR A 40 -9.06 -13.91 -0.55
C THR A 40 -8.52 -12.54 -0.95
N THR A 41 -7.22 -12.46 -1.22
CA THR A 41 -6.52 -11.18 -1.42
C THR A 41 -5.85 -11.14 -2.79
N LEU A 42 -6.06 -10.02 -3.52
CA LEU A 42 -5.35 -9.72 -4.75
C LEU A 42 -4.45 -8.49 -4.55
N ILE A 43 -3.14 -8.68 -4.65
CA ILE A 43 -2.20 -7.57 -4.65
C ILE A 43 -1.99 -7.08 -6.09
N VAL A 44 -2.13 -5.77 -6.27
CA VAL A 44 -1.89 -5.10 -7.55
C VAL A 44 -0.66 -4.21 -7.38
N GLU A 45 0.40 -4.53 -8.10
CA GLU A 45 1.62 -3.74 -8.18
C GLU A 45 1.56 -2.83 -9.40
N VAL A 46 1.98 -1.58 -9.26
CA VAL A 46 2.08 -0.64 -10.38
C VAL A 46 3.53 -0.55 -10.82
N GLU A 47 3.79 -0.81 -12.11
CA GLU A 47 5.10 -0.68 -12.77
C GLU A 47 6.26 -1.44 -12.11
N GLY A 48 6.20 -2.79 -12.15
CA GLY A 48 7.40 -3.63 -12.09
C GLY A 48 8.37 -3.41 -10.92
N LYS A 49 7.85 -3.26 -9.70
CA LYS A 49 8.69 -3.27 -8.50
C LYS A 49 9.13 -4.72 -8.21
N SER A 50 10.38 -4.94 -7.85
CA SER A 50 10.92 -6.31 -7.68
C SER A 50 10.71 -6.93 -6.30
N GLY A 51 10.21 -6.17 -5.30
CA GLY A 51 10.24 -6.59 -3.90
C GLY A 51 9.11 -7.53 -3.46
N LEU A 52 7.94 -7.45 -4.11
CA LEU A 52 6.77 -8.20 -3.65
C LEU A 52 6.93 -9.71 -3.85
N GLY A 53 7.46 -10.13 -4.99
CA GLY A 53 7.70 -11.55 -5.27
C GLY A 53 8.63 -12.19 -4.24
N SER A 54 9.75 -11.54 -3.92
CA SER A 54 10.73 -12.05 -2.94
C SER A 54 10.16 -12.14 -1.53
N ALA A 55 9.29 -11.22 -1.13
CA ALA A 55 8.60 -11.27 0.15
C ALA A 55 7.75 -12.55 0.34
N PHE A 56 7.33 -13.18 -0.76
CA PHE A 56 6.64 -14.48 -0.78
C PHE A 56 7.52 -15.63 -1.28
N GLY A 57 8.86 -15.48 -1.26
CA GLY A 57 9.80 -16.52 -1.64
C GLY A 57 9.90 -16.81 -3.15
N ARG A 58 9.40 -15.90 -4.00
CA ARG A 58 9.49 -16.06 -5.46
C ARG A 58 10.72 -15.32 -6.00
N THR A 59 11.42 -15.99 -6.90
CA THR A 59 12.57 -15.40 -7.61
C THR A 59 12.19 -14.69 -8.91
N GLN A 60 10.99 -14.99 -9.43
CA GLN A 60 10.50 -14.41 -10.69
C GLN A 60 9.70 -13.14 -10.40
N ALA A 61 9.91 -12.12 -11.23
CA ALA A 61 9.09 -10.90 -11.22
C ALA A 61 7.62 -11.23 -11.51
N LEU A 62 6.74 -10.41 -10.98
CA LEU A 62 5.31 -10.48 -11.30
C LEU A 62 5.08 -10.06 -12.75
N SER A 63 4.02 -10.59 -13.33
CA SER A 63 3.56 -10.27 -14.69
C SER A 63 2.19 -9.62 -14.67
N TYR A 64 1.71 -9.23 -15.84
CA TYR A 64 0.35 -8.73 -16.00
C TYR A 64 -0.71 -9.80 -15.68
N GLU A 65 -0.41 -11.06 -15.95
CA GLU A 65 -1.27 -12.19 -15.56
C GLU A 65 -1.18 -12.45 -14.06
N GLU A 66 -2.32 -12.82 -13.46
CA GLU A 66 -2.38 -13.14 -12.04
C GLU A 66 -1.56 -14.38 -11.72
N VAL A 67 -0.78 -14.30 -10.65
CA VAL A 67 -0.03 -15.43 -10.10
C VAL A 67 -0.39 -15.64 -8.64
N THR A 68 -0.47 -16.89 -8.20
CA THR A 68 -0.64 -17.21 -6.79
C THR A 68 0.70 -17.04 -6.06
N LEU A 69 0.72 -16.19 -5.04
CA LEU A 69 1.86 -15.99 -4.14
C LEU A 69 1.82 -16.96 -2.97
N ALA A 70 0.64 -17.14 -2.37
CA ALA A 70 0.41 -18.12 -1.32
C ALA A 70 -0.95 -18.80 -1.55
N PRO A 71 -0.97 -20.12 -1.79
CA PRO A 71 -2.22 -20.86 -1.95
C PRO A 71 -2.93 -20.97 -0.61
N GLY A 72 -4.25 -20.89 -0.63
CA GLY A 72 -5.10 -21.13 0.54
C GLY A 72 -5.22 -22.59 0.92
N GLY A 73 -5.87 -22.82 2.06
CA GLY A 73 -6.13 -24.19 2.55
C GLY A 73 -4.92 -24.87 3.18
N GLY A 74 -3.87 -24.12 3.47
CA GLY A 74 -2.70 -24.59 4.25
C GLY A 74 -3.06 -24.92 5.71
N PRO A 75 -2.08 -25.40 6.51
CA PRO A 75 -2.29 -25.77 7.91
C PRO A 75 -2.82 -24.63 8.79
N ASP A 76 -2.58 -23.39 8.41
CA ASP A 76 -3.03 -22.16 9.08
C ASP A 76 -4.44 -21.73 8.66
N GLY A 77 -5.08 -22.43 7.71
CA GLY A 77 -6.41 -22.10 7.21
C GLY A 77 -6.51 -20.78 6.44
N ALA A 78 -5.38 -20.18 6.08
CA ALA A 78 -5.34 -18.91 5.35
C ALA A 78 -6.02 -19.04 3.98
N ALA A 79 -6.59 -17.92 3.50
CA ALA A 79 -7.13 -17.81 2.14
C ALA A 79 -6.03 -17.58 1.10
N ASP A 80 -6.39 -17.61 -0.20
CA ASP A 80 -5.46 -17.36 -1.30
C ASP A 80 -4.92 -15.93 -1.30
N ILE A 81 -3.62 -15.78 -1.57
CA ILE A 81 -3.00 -14.51 -1.93
C ILE A 81 -2.54 -14.62 -3.38
N ARG A 82 -3.09 -13.75 -4.22
CA ARG A 82 -2.70 -13.62 -5.62
C ARG A 82 -2.10 -12.24 -5.86
N ALA A 83 -1.29 -12.12 -6.89
CA ALA A 83 -0.72 -10.84 -7.28
C ALA A 83 -0.59 -10.71 -8.80
N ARG A 84 -0.53 -9.47 -9.25
CA ARG A 84 -0.21 -9.09 -10.62
C ARG A 84 0.45 -7.72 -10.67
N THR A 85 1.20 -7.46 -11.73
CA THR A 85 1.71 -6.12 -12.05
C THR A 85 0.81 -5.50 -13.10
N LEU A 86 0.39 -4.24 -12.91
CA LEU A 86 -0.30 -3.48 -13.94
C LEU A 86 0.67 -2.52 -14.62
N THR A 87 0.73 -2.59 -15.94
CA THR A 87 1.37 -1.59 -16.78
C THR A 87 0.31 -0.80 -17.54
N PRO A 88 0.53 0.49 -17.84
CA PRO A 88 -0.41 1.28 -18.64
C PRO A 88 -0.67 0.69 -20.03
N ASP A 89 0.37 0.07 -20.61
CA ASP A 89 0.32 -0.49 -21.96
C ASP A 89 -0.59 -1.71 -22.03
N ASP A 90 -0.43 -2.65 -21.09
CA ASP A 90 -1.27 -3.84 -21.01
C ASP A 90 -2.72 -3.47 -20.62
N ALA A 91 -2.89 -2.51 -19.72
CA ALA A 91 -4.21 -2.00 -19.33
C ALA A 91 -4.94 -1.35 -20.52
N LEU A 92 -4.23 -0.62 -21.38
CA LEU A 92 -4.82 -0.06 -22.61
C LEU A 92 -5.20 -1.15 -23.61
N ILE A 93 -4.35 -2.14 -23.81
CA ILE A 93 -4.64 -3.26 -24.72
C ILE A 93 -5.91 -3.99 -24.27
N GLU A 94 -6.01 -4.29 -22.98
CA GLU A 94 -7.18 -4.95 -22.40
C GLU A 94 -8.42 -4.06 -22.51
N TYR A 95 -8.34 -2.78 -22.18
CA TYR A 95 -9.42 -1.82 -22.34
C TYR A 95 -9.97 -1.80 -23.78
N LEU A 96 -9.09 -1.78 -24.79
CA LEU A 96 -9.49 -1.82 -26.20
C LEU A 96 -10.13 -3.15 -26.59
N HIS A 97 -9.68 -4.26 -26.02
CA HIS A 97 -10.28 -5.58 -26.21
C HIS A 97 -11.71 -5.63 -25.67
N ASP A 98 -11.93 -5.16 -24.46
CA ASP A 98 -13.22 -5.16 -23.75
C ASP A 98 -14.26 -4.29 -24.49
N HIS A 99 -13.79 -3.24 -25.17
CA HIS A 99 -14.64 -2.36 -26.00
C HIS A 99 -14.76 -2.79 -27.47
N GLY A 100 -14.35 -4.02 -27.80
CA GLY A 100 -14.51 -4.58 -29.16
C GLY A 100 -13.52 -4.07 -30.20
N MET A 101 -12.51 -3.28 -29.78
CA MET A 101 -11.54 -2.63 -30.68
C MET A 101 -10.28 -3.49 -30.92
N LYS A 102 -10.44 -4.81 -31.08
CA LYS A 102 -9.33 -5.79 -31.22
C LYS A 102 -8.36 -5.50 -32.38
N ARG A 103 -8.83 -4.87 -33.47
CA ARG A 103 -7.94 -4.51 -34.59
C ARG A 103 -7.04 -3.33 -34.27
N ILE A 104 -7.54 -2.39 -33.46
CA ILE A 104 -6.79 -1.22 -33.03
C ILE A 104 -5.74 -1.64 -31.99
N SER A 105 -6.07 -2.52 -31.03
CA SER A 105 -5.15 -3.01 -30.03
C SER A 105 -3.93 -3.70 -30.66
N LYS A 106 -4.14 -4.54 -31.67
CA LYS A 106 -3.03 -5.21 -32.40
C LYS A 106 -2.09 -4.22 -33.09
N ARG A 107 -2.61 -3.13 -33.67
CA ARG A 107 -1.79 -2.08 -34.30
C ARG A 107 -1.00 -1.27 -33.26
N LEU A 108 -1.64 -0.91 -32.15
CA LEU A 108 -0.99 -0.16 -31.07
C LEU A 108 0.13 -0.95 -30.40
N ALA A 109 -0.11 -2.24 -30.12
CA ALA A 109 0.90 -3.12 -29.55
C ALA A 109 2.17 -3.26 -30.43
N SER A 110 2.03 -3.14 -31.77
CA SER A 110 3.14 -3.28 -32.72
C SER A 110 3.83 -1.96 -33.10
N SER A 111 3.26 -0.80 -32.78
CA SER A 111 3.71 0.50 -33.31
C SER A 111 4.35 1.44 -32.27
N GLY A 112 4.37 1.09 -30.98
CA GLY A 112 4.82 2.01 -29.91
C GLY A 112 3.97 3.27 -29.78
N ALA A 113 2.79 3.29 -30.43
CA ALA A 113 1.91 4.46 -30.46
C ALA A 113 1.31 4.81 -29.09
N ILE A 114 1.42 3.92 -28.10
CA ILE A 114 0.96 4.15 -26.73
C ILE A 114 1.73 5.32 -26.10
N ASP A 115 3.03 5.40 -26.34
CA ASP A 115 3.85 6.53 -25.85
C ASP A 115 3.46 7.86 -26.49
N VAL A 116 3.03 7.84 -27.76
CA VAL A 116 2.54 9.04 -28.46
C VAL A 116 1.22 9.52 -27.86
N VAL A 117 0.29 8.60 -27.58
CA VAL A 117 -1.00 8.93 -26.93
C VAL A 117 -0.78 9.43 -25.50
N ALA A 118 0.13 8.81 -24.76
CA ALA A 118 0.48 9.20 -23.39
C ALA A 118 1.13 10.58 -23.31
N THR A 119 1.93 10.95 -24.33
CA THR A 119 2.54 12.28 -24.42
C THR A 119 1.49 13.37 -24.73
N ALA A 120 0.44 13.01 -25.45
CA ALA A 120 -0.63 13.93 -25.83
C ALA A 120 -1.65 14.24 -24.72
N ALA A 121 -1.79 13.36 -23.74
CA ALA A 121 -2.74 13.52 -22.64
C ALA A 121 -2.10 13.09 -21.29
N PRO A 122 -1.52 14.03 -20.53
CA PRO A 122 -0.98 13.75 -19.19
C PRO A 122 -2.01 13.07 -18.30
N GLY A 123 -1.58 12.04 -17.55
CA GLY A 123 -2.46 11.27 -16.66
C GLY A 123 -3.26 10.14 -17.35
N ILE A 124 -3.20 9.98 -18.67
CA ILE A 124 -3.91 8.88 -19.35
C ILE A 124 -3.38 7.50 -18.92
N LYS A 125 -2.06 7.38 -18.68
CA LYS A 125 -1.44 6.16 -18.19
C LYS A 125 -2.01 5.75 -16.82
N ASP A 126 -2.14 6.71 -15.94
CA ASP A 126 -2.64 6.50 -14.58
C ASP A 126 -4.12 6.07 -14.58
N ILE A 127 -4.93 6.73 -15.43
CA ILE A 127 -6.35 6.38 -15.60
C ILE A 127 -6.56 4.97 -16.14
N LEU A 128 -5.69 4.49 -17.01
CA LEU A 128 -5.77 3.13 -17.53
C LEU A 128 -5.51 2.11 -16.39
N VAL A 129 -4.51 2.36 -15.57
CA VAL A 129 -4.21 1.52 -14.40
C VAL A 129 -5.35 1.56 -13.38
N LEU A 130 -5.81 2.75 -12.98
CA LEU A 130 -6.94 2.91 -12.05
C LEU A 130 -8.25 2.33 -12.61
N GLY A 131 -8.47 2.47 -13.92
CA GLY A 131 -9.59 1.84 -14.61
C GLY A 131 -9.55 0.31 -14.56
N LYS A 132 -8.35 -0.28 -14.63
CA LYS A 132 -8.19 -1.73 -14.44
C LYS A 132 -8.43 -2.14 -12.99
N VAL A 133 -7.94 -1.37 -12.00
CA VAL A 133 -8.26 -1.61 -10.58
C VAL A 133 -9.77 -1.58 -10.34
N LYS A 134 -10.49 -0.61 -10.92
CA LYS A 134 -11.95 -0.54 -10.88
C LYS A 134 -12.61 -1.78 -11.51
N SER A 135 -12.09 -2.25 -12.65
CA SER A 135 -12.60 -3.47 -13.30
C SER A 135 -12.42 -4.71 -12.41
N LEU A 136 -11.25 -4.83 -11.77
CA LEU A 136 -10.96 -5.92 -10.81
C LEU A 136 -11.89 -5.86 -9.60
N GLU A 137 -12.14 -4.67 -9.05
CA GLU A 137 -13.10 -4.49 -7.94
C GLU A 137 -14.51 -4.95 -8.33
N ARG A 138 -14.98 -4.56 -9.51
CA ARG A 138 -16.31 -4.97 -10.00
C ARG A 138 -16.43 -6.47 -10.32
N SER A 139 -15.32 -7.13 -10.64
CA SER A 139 -15.33 -8.55 -10.98
C SER A 139 -15.51 -9.47 -9.76
N ASN A 140 -15.39 -8.95 -8.54
CA ASN A 140 -15.49 -9.70 -7.29
C ASN A 140 -14.58 -10.95 -7.24
N THR A 141 -13.42 -10.91 -7.87
CA THR A 141 -12.48 -12.04 -7.92
C THR A 141 -11.69 -12.23 -6.61
N ALA A 142 -11.67 -11.23 -5.75
CA ALA A 142 -11.06 -11.28 -4.42
C ALA A 142 -11.93 -10.53 -3.42
N ASP A 143 -11.84 -10.87 -2.13
CA ASP A 143 -12.52 -10.15 -1.05
C ASP A 143 -11.87 -8.80 -0.80
N LEU A 144 -10.54 -8.73 -0.90
CA LEU A 144 -9.75 -7.51 -0.76
C LEU A 144 -8.76 -7.36 -1.91
N ILE A 145 -8.72 -6.17 -2.50
CA ILE A 145 -7.70 -5.76 -3.45
C ILE A 145 -6.77 -4.77 -2.75
N ILE A 146 -5.46 -5.05 -2.76
CA ILE A 146 -4.45 -4.16 -2.19
C ILE A 146 -3.62 -3.59 -3.33
N LEU A 147 -3.67 -2.26 -3.53
CA LEU A 147 -2.89 -1.56 -4.52
C LEU A 147 -1.60 -1.02 -3.88
N ASP A 148 -0.45 -1.59 -4.26
CA ASP A 148 0.87 -1.04 -3.90
C ASP A 148 1.19 0.18 -4.78
N ALA A 149 0.79 1.35 -4.30
CA ALA A 149 0.87 2.59 -5.06
C ALA A 149 2.32 3.05 -5.31
N PRO A 150 2.58 3.87 -6.34
CA PRO A 150 3.85 4.54 -6.53
C PRO A 150 4.29 5.35 -5.30
N ALA A 151 5.54 5.84 -5.26
CA ALA A 151 6.01 6.70 -4.17
C ALA A 151 5.15 7.97 -4.03
N ALA A 152 5.00 8.49 -2.80
CA ALA A 152 4.00 9.53 -2.44
C ALA A 152 3.98 10.77 -3.36
N GLY A 153 5.14 11.23 -3.87
CA GLY A 153 5.18 12.32 -4.83
C GLY A 153 4.43 12.02 -6.13
N HIS A 154 4.40 10.76 -6.53
CA HIS A 154 3.65 10.27 -7.69
C HIS A 154 2.26 9.74 -7.30
N ALA A 155 2.06 9.25 -6.07
CA ALA A 155 0.78 8.69 -5.65
C ALA A 155 -0.34 9.74 -5.66
N VAL A 156 -0.09 10.95 -5.15
CA VAL A 156 -1.07 12.05 -5.22
C VAL A 156 -1.39 12.40 -6.67
N THR A 157 -0.36 12.58 -7.52
CA THR A 157 -0.55 12.88 -8.95
C THR A 157 -1.27 11.73 -9.67
N PHE A 158 -0.90 10.49 -9.38
CA PHE A 158 -1.54 9.28 -9.90
C PHE A 158 -3.04 9.26 -9.59
N LEU A 159 -3.42 9.49 -8.34
CA LEU A 159 -4.83 9.50 -7.93
C LEU A 159 -5.58 10.74 -8.42
N MET A 160 -4.91 11.89 -8.57
CA MET A 160 -5.49 13.10 -9.15
C MET A 160 -5.67 13.04 -10.66
N SER A 161 -5.05 12.09 -11.35
CA SER A 161 -5.09 11.99 -12.82
C SER A 161 -6.52 11.94 -13.38
N ALA A 162 -7.44 11.31 -12.62
CA ALA A 162 -8.85 11.23 -12.97
C ALA A 162 -9.53 12.61 -13.02
N HIS A 163 -9.26 13.47 -12.03
CA HIS A 163 -9.80 14.83 -12.00
C HIS A 163 -9.24 15.69 -13.13
N GLY A 164 -7.89 15.67 -13.31
CA GLY A 164 -7.25 16.40 -14.41
C GLY A 164 -7.76 15.98 -15.78
N LEU A 165 -8.09 14.71 -15.96
CA LEU A 165 -8.63 14.21 -17.23
C LEU A 165 -10.09 14.63 -17.45
N LEU A 166 -10.92 14.68 -16.39
CA LEU A 166 -12.29 15.22 -16.48
C LEU A 166 -12.32 16.68 -16.92
N ASP A 167 -11.36 17.48 -16.45
CA ASP A 167 -11.24 18.89 -16.83
C ASP A 167 -10.79 19.06 -18.29
N ALA A 168 -9.93 18.17 -18.76
CA ALA A 168 -9.36 18.22 -20.11
C ALA A 168 -10.31 17.66 -21.19
N VAL A 169 -11.15 16.66 -20.85
CA VAL A 169 -11.97 15.92 -21.81
C VAL A 169 -13.46 16.16 -21.54
N ARG A 170 -14.16 16.79 -22.51
CA ARG A 170 -15.57 17.18 -22.35
C ARG A 170 -16.57 16.04 -22.58
N VAL A 171 -16.27 15.08 -23.46
CA VAL A 171 -17.18 13.98 -23.85
C VAL A 171 -16.40 12.74 -24.26
N GLY A 172 -17.06 11.58 -24.23
CA GLY A 172 -16.54 10.33 -24.78
C GLY A 172 -16.10 9.30 -23.72
N PRO A 173 -15.63 8.11 -24.14
CA PRO A 173 -15.35 6.98 -23.27
C PRO A 173 -14.29 7.29 -22.18
N ILE A 174 -13.29 8.10 -22.52
CA ILE A 174 -12.24 8.50 -21.58
C ILE A 174 -12.82 9.31 -20.42
N ARG A 175 -13.77 10.22 -20.69
CA ARG A 175 -14.46 10.98 -19.66
C ARG A 175 -15.28 10.08 -18.74
N SER A 176 -16.04 9.15 -19.31
CA SER A 176 -16.81 8.19 -18.51
C SER A 176 -15.91 7.33 -17.64
N GLN A 177 -14.77 6.88 -18.17
CA GLN A 177 -13.78 6.12 -17.42
C GLN A 177 -13.20 6.93 -16.25
N ALA A 178 -12.85 8.20 -16.47
CA ALA A 178 -12.34 9.08 -15.43
C ALA A 178 -13.39 9.31 -14.33
N GLN A 179 -14.65 9.53 -14.69
CA GLN A 179 -15.74 9.68 -13.73
C GLN A 179 -15.91 8.42 -12.88
N GLU A 180 -15.95 7.24 -13.49
CA GLU A 180 -16.11 5.98 -12.78
C GLU A 180 -14.91 5.66 -11.85
N VAL A 181 -13.71 6.13 -12.19
CA VAL A 181 -12.53 6.04 -11.30
C VAL A 181 -12.71 6.98 -10.10
N ILE A 182 -13.18 8.21 -10.30
CA ILE A 182 -13.48 9.13 -9.19
C ILE A 182 -14.56 8.54 -8.29
N ASP A 183 -15.63 7.99 -8.84
CA ASP A 183 -16.71 7.34 -8.09
C ASP A 183 -16.19 6.15 -7.25
N LEU A 184 -15.17 5.43 -7.73
CA LEU A 184 -14.49 4.40 -6.94
C LEU A 184 -13.68 5.02 -5.80
N LEU A 185 -12.84 6.03 -6.11
CA LEU A 185 -11.90 6.60 -5.15
C LEU A 185 -12.59 7.36 -4.01
N THR A 186 -13.74 7.98 -4.27
CA THR A 186 -14.47 8.80 -3.30
C THR A 186 -15.50 8.02 -2.48
N ASP A 187 -15.79 6.77 -2.82
CA ASP A 187 -16.66 5.89 -2.04
C ASP A 187 -15.84 5.09 -1.01
N ALA A 188 -15.92 5.48 0.26
CA ALA A 188 -15.18 4.85 1.36
C ALA A 188 -15.47 3.34 1.52
N LYS A 189 -16.64 2.85 1.09
CA LYS A 189 -16.97 1.41 1.13
C LYS A 189 -16.29 0.64 0.00
N ARG A 190 -15.87 1.33 -1.04
CA ARG A 190 -15.21 0.73 -2.19
C ARG A 190 -13.71 0.91 -2.19
N CYS A 191 -13.23 2.09 -1.76
CA CYS A 191 -11.80 2.42 -1.78
C CYS A 191 -11.41 3.27 -0.57
N GLN A 192 -10.32 2.88 0.09
CA GLN A 192 -9.68 3.68 1.13
C GLN A 192 -8.16 3.68 0.92
N ILE A 193 -7.47 4.62 1.55
CA ILE A 193 -6.00 4.69 1.53
C ILE A 193 -5.46 4.37 2.91
N LEU A 194 -4.49 3.45 2.95
CA LEU A 194 -3.65 3.18 4.11
C LEU A 194 -2.30 3.86 3.89
N LEU A 195 -2.01 4.86 4.70
CA LEU A 195 -0.76 5.59 4.64
C LEU A 195 0.37 4.80 5.32
N VAL A 196 1.59 4.93 4.83
CA VAL A 196 2.78 4.31 5.42
C VAL A 196 3.85 5.36 5.65
N THR A 197 4.41 5.38 6.87
CA THR A 197 5.52 6.25 7.25
C THR A 197 6.56 5.51 8.09
N LEU A 198 7.70 6.15 8.30
CA LEU A 198 8.68 5.76 9.33
C LEU A 198 8.55 6.72 10.51
N PRO A 199 8.90 6.30 11.73
CA PRO A 199 8.88 7.15 12.93
C PRO A 199 10.08 8.09 12.96
N GLU A 200 10.20 8.93 11.93
CA GLU A 200 11.28 9.91 11.74
C GLU A 200 10.69 11.26 11.30
N GLU A 201 11.37 12.35 11.57
CA GLU A 201 10.85 13.70 11.38
C GLU A 201 10.38 13.97 9.94
N THR A 202 11.21 13.69 8.95
CA THR A 202 10.89 13.96 7.54
C THR A 202 9.74 13.07 7.03
N PRO A 203 9.77 11.73 7.20
CA PRO A 203 8.64 10.87 6.81
C PRO A 203 7.31 11.23 7.48
N VAL A 204 7.33 11.64 8.76
CA VAL A 204 6.13 12.07 9.47
C VAL A 204 5.58 13.37 8.89
N ASN A 205 6.42 14.38 8.62
CA ASN A 205 5.97 15.61 7.95
C ASN A 205 5.36 15.31 6.58
N GLU A 206 6.00 14.46 5.80
CA GLU A 206 5.57 14.11 4.45
C GLU A 206 4.25 13.32 4.43
N VAL A 207 4.04 12.40 5.39
CA VAL A 207 2.78 11.65 5.44
C VAL A 207 1.62 12.55 5.85
N VAL A 208 1.81 13.48 6.78
CA VAL A 208 0.81 14.48 7.17
C VAL A 208 0.42 15.34 5.97
N GLU A 209 1.41 15.90 5.26
CA GLU A 209 1.15 16.70 4.05
C GLU A 209 0.44 15.88 2.96
N THR A 210 0.82 14.61 2.80
CA THR A 210 0.20 13.70 1.82
C THR A 210 -1.25 13.41 2.18
N ALA A 211 -1.56 13.16 3.47
CA ALA A 211 -2.91 12.93 3.96
C ALA A 211 -3.85 14.08 3.58
N TYR A 212 -3.48 15.30 3.94
CA TYR A 212 -4.27 16.50 3.61
C TYR A 212 -4.46 16.68 2.10
N LYS A 213 -3.40 16.45 1.29
CA LYS A 213 -3.52 16.55 -0.17
C LYS A 213 -4.47 15.50 -0.75
N LEU A 214 -4.48 14.29 -0.20
CA LEU A 214 -5.35 13.22 -0.65
C LEU A 214 -6.82 13.48 -0.30
N GLU A 215 -7.10 13.94 0.91
CA GLU A 215 -8.46 14.30 1.33
C GLU A 215 -8.97 15.51 0.56
N ASP A 216 -8.21 16.62 0.53
CA ASP A 216 -8.66 17.88 -0.07
C ASP A 216 -8.77 17.83 -1.59
N ARG A 217 -7.85 17.14 -2.28
CA ARG A 217 -7.74 17.21 -3.74
C ARG A 217 -8.31 16.01 -4.46
N VAL A 218 -8.27 14.83 -3.84
CA VAL A 218 -8.79 13.60 -4.43
C VAL A 218 -10.14 13.24 -3.84
N GLY A 219 -10.40 13.63 -2.59
CA GLY A 219 -11.63 13.32 -1.87
C GLY A 219 -11.72 11.87 -1.40
N VAL A 220 -10.55 11.21 -1.20
CA VAL A 220 -10.49 9.81 -0.75
C VAL A 220 -10.57 9.71 0.76
N SER A 221 -11.09 8.59 1.27
CA SER A 221 -11.09 8.27 2.68
C SER A 221 -9.78 7.60 3.10
N LEU A 222 -9.27 7.96 4.28
CA LEU A 222 -8.06 7.39 4.86
C LEU A 222 -8.44 6.33 5.90
N ALA A 223 -7.92 5.10 5.74
CA ALA A 223 -8.15 3.98 6.67
C ALA A 223 -7.32 4.10 7.95
N GLY A 224 -6.16 4.77 7.87
CA GLY A 224 -5.21 4.93 8.96
C GLY A 224 -3.79 5.13 8.48
N VAL A 225 -2.85 5.10 9.42
CA VAL A 225 -1.41 5.23 9.14
C VAL A 225 -0.66 4.03 9.73
N VAL A 226 0.15 3.37 8.92
CA VAL A 226 1.13 2.37 9.37
C VAL A 226 2.42 3.09 9.70
N VAL A 227 2.83 3.06 10.95
CA VAL A 227 4.15 3.48 11.42
C VAL A 227 5.05 2.25 11.35
N ASN A 228 5.85 2.17 10.30
CA ASN A 228 6.70 1.03 10.02
C ASN A 228 8.10 1.19 10.63
N GLY A 229 8.71 0.10 11.07
CA GLY A 229 10.10 0.10 11.52
C GLY A 229 10.31 0.68 12.92
N LEU A 230 9.33 0.52 13.81
CA LEU A 230 9.49 0.85 15.22
C LEU A 230 10.45 -0.13 15.89
N TYR A 231 11.45 0.39 16.55
CA TYR A 231 12.36 -0.44 17.33
C TYR A 231 11.61 -1.05 18.52
N PRO A 232 11.74 -2.37 18.75
CA PRO A 232 11.20 -2.98 19.96
C PRO A 232 11.73 -2.28 21.20
N GLU A 233 10.90 -1.99 22.18
CA GLU A 233 11.35 -1.38 23.41
C GLU A 233 12.31 -2.33 24.15
N LEU A 234 13.43 -1.79 24.60
CA LEU A 234 14.37 -2.46 25.47
C LEU A 234 14.38 -1.75 26.81
N GLU A 235 14.22 -2.53 27.88
CA GLU A 235 14.29 -2.06 29.24
C GLU A 235 15.75 -2.08 29.75
N HIS A 236 16.02 -1.35 30.83
CA HIS A 236 17.31 -1.34 31.52
C HIS A 236 18.50 -0.88 30.65
N LEU A 237 18.27 -0.02 29.66
CA LEU A 237 19.37 0.56 28.87
C LEU A 237 20.26 1.52 29.67
N ASP A 238 19.81 1.95 30.84
CA ASP A 238 20.51 2.78 31.80
C ASP A 238 21.33 1.96 32.82
N ALA A 239 21.26 0.64 32.79
CA ALA A 239 22.00 -0.22 33.69
C ALA A 239 23.52 -0.08 33.48
N ASP A 240 24.28 -0.07 34.55
CA ASP A 240 25.74 -0.01 34.47
C ASP A 240 26.29 -1.37 33.99
N PRO A 241 26.95 -1.44 32.81
CA PRO A 241 27.54 -2.69 32.31
C PRO A 241 28.82 -3.12 33.03
N GLY A 242 29.22 -2.41 34.08
CA GLY A 242 30.43 -2.73 34.86
C GLY A 242 31.72 -2.15 34.25
N SER A 243 32.83 -2.79 34.51
CA SER A 243 34.18 -2.36 34.13
C SER A 243 34.90 -3.33 33.16
N GLU A 244 34.19 -4.26 32.58
CA GLU A 244 34.72 -5.17 31.56
C GLU A 244 35.20 -4.40 30.31
N PRO A 245 36.13 -4.95 29.53
CA PRO A 245 36.68 -4.23 28.33
C PRO A 245 35.64 -3.72 27.35
N GLU A 246 34.51 -4.40 27.26
CA GLU A 246 33.41 -4.07 26.38
C GLU A 246 32.40 -3.07 26.96
N ALA A 247 32.55 -2.68 28.25
CA ALA A 247 31.58 -1.84 28.95
C ALA A 247 31.33 -0.48 28.24
N ASP A 248 32.39 0.15 27.71
CA ASP A 248 32.25 1.42 26.99
C ASP A 248 31.49 1.27 25.69
N ALA A 249 31.68 0.19 24.94
CA ALA A 249 30.92 -0.11 23.74
C ALA A 249 29.45 -0.40 24.06
N LEU A 250 29.18 -1.13 25.16
CA LEU A 250 27.81 -1.38 25.62
C LEU A 250 27.11 -0.10 26.05
N ARG A 251 27.78 0.80 26.78
CA ARG A 251 27.24 2.11 27.15
C ARG A 251 26.89 2.94 25.91
N ALA A 252 27.79 2.98 24.93
CA ALA A 252 27.54 3.72 23.68
C ALA A 252 26.36 3.12 22.89
N ALA A 253 26.27 1.80 22.81
CA ALA A 253 25.15 1.12 22.13
C ALA A 253 23.82 1.35 22.85
N ALA A 254 23.82 1.27 24.20
CA ALA A 254 22.63 1.55 25.01
C ALA A 254 22.17 3.01 24.87
N ALA A 255 23.09 3.96 24.92
CA ALA A 255 22.77 5.39 24.74
C ALA A 255 22.20 5.67 23.32
N PHE A 256 22.81 5.08 22.28
CA PHE A 256 22.26 5.16 20.92
C PHE A 256 20.85 4.57 20.82
N ARG A 257 20.65 3.40 21.42
CA ARG A 257 19.36 2.72 21.43
C ARG A 257 18.28 3.55 22.14
N GLN A 258 18.62 4.10 23.31
CA GLN A 258 17.72 4.97 24.07
C GLN A 258 17.32 6.21 23.25
N ALA A 259 18.30 6.90 22.66
CA ALA A 259 18.05 8.08 21.83
C ALA A 259 17.13 7.77 20.64
N ARG A 260 17.30 6.60 20.00
CA ARG A 260 16.41 6.15 18.91
C ARG A 260 14.99 5.86 19.40
N GLN A 261 14.83 5.19 20.55
CA GLN A 261 13.52 4.92 21.13
C GLN A 261 12.79 6.22 21.49
N ASP A 262 13.50 7.18 22.09
CA ASP A 262 12.94 8.47 22.48
C ASP A 262 12.50 9.28 21.25
N LEU A 263 13.36 9.36 20.22
CA LEU A 263 13.03 10.00 18.96
C LEU A 263 11.78 9.38 18.31
N GLN A 264 11.72 8.06 18.22
CA GLN A 264 10.58 7.37 17.59
C GLN A 264 9.29 7.61 18.39
N ARG A 265 9.35 7.59 19.72
CA ARG A 265 8.21 7.88 20.59
C ARG A 265 7.69 9.31 20.41
N GLU A 266 8.61 10.28 20.30
CA GLU A 266 8.28 11.68 19.99
C GLU A 266 7.57 11.80 18.64
N GLN A 267 8.10 11.14 17.59
CA GLN A 267 7.52 11.21 16.25
C GLN A 267 6.14 10.53 16.16
N VAL A 268 5.93 9.41 16.85
CA VAL A 268 4.62 8.74 16.95
C VAL A 268 3.60 9.65 17.62
N THR A 269 3.97 10.31 18.72
CA THR A 269 3.10 11.25 19.42
C THR A 269 2.75 12.45 18.54
N ARG A 270 3.74 13.05 17.90
CA ARG A 270 3.57 14.18 16.98
C ARG A 270 2.66 13.83 15.80
N LEU A 271 2.81 12.62 15.27
CA LEU A 271 1.94 12.12 14.19
C LEU A 271 0.48 12.01 14.66
N ALA A 272 0.24 11.49 15.87
CA ALA A 272 -1.12 11.38 16.42
C ALA A 272 -1.79 12.75 16.63
N GLU A 273 -1.01 13.75 17.03
CA GLU A 273 -1.50 15.12 17.21
C GLU A 273 -1.80 15.82 15.87
N ALA A 274 -0.92 15.62 14.87
CA ALA A 274 -1.04 16.26 13.57
C ALA A 274 -2.05 15.58 12.64
N LEU A 275 -2.27 14.27 12.80
CA LEU A 275 -3.13 13.47 11.95
C LEU A 275 -3.91 12.47 12.83
N PRO A 276 -5.14 12.80 13.25
CA PRO A 276 -5.93 11.99 14.19
C PRO A 276 -6.57 10.77 13.47
N LEU A 277 -5.74 9.92 12.90
CA LEU A 277 -6.12 8.66 12.28
C LEU A 277 -5.65 7.48 13.15
N PRO A 278 -6.29 6.30 13.02
CA PRO A 278 -5.78 5.07 13.62
C PRO A 278 -4.34 4.80 13.21
N GLN A 279 -3.47 4.50 14.18
CA GLN A 279 -2.07 4.14 13.91
C GLN A 279 -1.86 2.64 14.12
N VAL A 280 -1.32 1.99 13.10
CA VAL A 280 -0.86 0.60 13.14
C VAL A 280 0.66 0.61 13.26
N HIS A 281 1.20 -0.06 14.27
CA HIS A 281 2.61 -0.07 14.57
C HIS A 281 3.24 -1.39 14.13
N LEU A 282 4.28 -1.31 13.29
CA LEU A 282 5.04 -2.47 12.84
C LEU A 282 6.49 -2.41 13.34
N PRO A 283 7.04 -3.53 13.84
CA PRO A 283 8.37 -3.56 14.37
C PRO A 283 9.44 -3.43 13.28
N PHE A 284 10.57 -2.84 13.63
CA PHE A 284 11.80 -2.96 12.84
C PHE A 284 12.34 -4.39 12.94
N LEU A 285 12.51 -5.03 11.79
CA LEU A 285 13.14 -6.34 11.69
C LEU A 285 14.63 -6.17 11.48
N PHE A 286 15.43 -6.76 12.36
CA PHE A 286 16.90 -6.74 12.26
C PHE A 286 17.36 -7.81 11.26
N THR A 287 16.94 -7.68 10.02
CA THR A 287 17.27 -8.57 8.89
C THR A 287 17.73 -7.76 7.69
N THR A 288 18.52 -8.38 6.83
CA THR A 288 18.94 -7.81 5.55
C THR A 288 17.95 -8.08 4.42
N GLU A 289 17.11 -9.10 4.58
CA GLU A 289 16.14 -9.51 3.57
C GLU A 289 14.79 -9.79 4.24
N VAL A 290 13.71 -9.39 3.57
CA VAL A 290 12.34 -9.68 3.97
C VAL A 290 11.82 -10.82 3.10
N GLY A 291 11.69 -11.99 3.70
CA GLY A 291 11.13 -13.19 3.09
C GLY A 291 9.80 -13.61 3.73
N PRO A 292 9.32 -14.83 3.44
CA PRO A 292 8.03 -15.31 3.95
C PRO A 292 7.92 -15.33 5.48
N ALA A 293 9.01 -15.66 6.19
CA ALA A 293 9.02 -15.68 7.66
C ALA A 293 8.87 -14.29 8.26
N GLU A 294 9.56 -13.30 7.71
CA GLU A 294 9.46 -11.90 8.12
C GLU A 294 8.10 -11.32 7.79
N VAL A 295 7.51 -11.68 6.65
CA VAL A 295 6.13 -11.30 6.28
C VAL A 295 5.13 -11.90 7.26
N ASP A 296 5.28 -13.15 7.68
CA ASP A 296 4.43 -13.76 8.70
C ASP A 296 4.54 -13.05 10.05
N GLN A 297 5.76 -12.72 10.48
CA GLN A 297 6.00 -11.95 11.72
C GLN A 297 5.35 -10.56 11.66
N LEU A 298 5.49 -9.86 10.54
CA LEU A 298 4.86 -8.55 10.36
C LEU A 298 3.33 -8.65 10.28
N ALA A 299 2.79 -9.70 9.67
CA ALA A 299 1.35 -9.93 9.62
C ALA A 299 0.75 -10.16 11.02
N GLU A 300 1.46 -10.87 11.90
CA GLU A 300 1.06 -11.04 13.29
C GLU A 300 1.12 -9.74 14.08
N ALA A 301 2.19 -8.97 13.90
CA ALA A 301 2.31 -7.63 14.51
C ALA A 301 1.20 -6.69 14.02
N PHE A 302 0.87 -6.75 12.73
CA PHE A 302 -0.21 -5.98 12.12
C PHE A 302 -1.56 -6.33 12.77
N ALA A 303 -1.88 -7.63 12.85
CA ALA A 303 -3.10 -8.12 13.50
C ALA A 303 -3.19 -7.69 14.97
N GLY A 304 -2.09 -7.82 15.71
CA GLY A 304 -2.02 -7.39 17.11
C GLY A 304 -2.23 -5.88 17.28
N SER A 305 -1.63 -5.09 16.39
CA SER A 305 -1.80 -3.63 16.41
C SER A 305 -3.25 -3.21 16.09
N ILE A 306 -3.89 -3.85 15.08
CA ILE A 306 -5.31 -3.61 14.78
C ILE A 306 -6.20 -4.01 15.96
N ALA A 307 -5.93 -5.14 16.61
CA ALA A 307 -6.70 -5.60 17.76
C ALA A 307 -6.68 -4.60 18.94
N ALA A 308 -5.59 -3.83 19.06
CA ALA A 308 -5.46 -2.77 20.06
C ALA A 308 -6.19 -1.47 19.68
N LEU A 309 -6.62 -1.30 18.43
CA LEU A 309 -7.39 -0.13 18.01
C LEU A 309 -8.80 -0.15 18.64
N PRO A 310 -9.35 1.02 19.03
CA PRO A 310 -10.74 1.10 19.44
C PRO A 310 -11.65 0.66 18.29
N ASP A 311 -12.76 0.02 18.62
CA ASP A 311 -13.78 -0.24 17.61
C ASP A 311 -14.26 1.09 17.02
N PRO A 312 -14.50 1.16 15.70
CA PRO A 312 -15.03 2.37 15.10
C PRO A 312 -16.33 2.73 15.83
N ALA A 313 -16.38 3.96 16.35
CA ALA A 313 -17.59 4.45 16.96
C ALA A 313 -18.72 4.31 15.92
N VAL A 314 -19.76 3.56 16.27
CA VAL A 314 -20.98 3.49 15.46
C VAL A 314 -21.57 4.89 15.54
N HIS A 315 -21.21 5.74 14.57
CA HIS A 315 -21.89 7.02 14.40
C HIS A 315 -23.30 6.69 13.88
N ALA A 316 -24.23 6.69 14.84
CA ALA A 316 -25.66 6.60 14.61
C ALA A 316 -26.18 7.85 13.90
#